data_be6933327c349d9cdf9cc9f60fdf0b31
#
_entry.id   be6933327c349d9cdf9cc9f60fdf0b31
#
_cell.length_a   1.000
_cell.length_b   1.000
_cell.length_c   1.000
_cell.angle_alpha   90.00
_cell.angle_beta   90.00
_cell.angle_gamma   90.00
#
_symmetry.space_group_name_H-M   'P 1'
#
loop_
_entity.id
_entity.type
_entity.pdbx_description
1 polymer ?
#
loop_
_entity_poly.entity_id
_entity_poly.type
_entity_poly.pdbx_seq_one_letter_code
_entity_poly.pdbx_strand_id
1 'polypeptide(L)' 'MKNTIKTEIIKKYMNENKLSKTKFCKMCKISPSTLNKIMTNDDNFGIIALFKIARVIKVHVYQMFN' A
#
# COMPACT_ATOMS: atom_id res chain seq x y z
N MET A 1 1.55 5.65 -20.79
CA MET A 1 2.46 5.86 -19.67
C MET A 1 1.97 5.10 -18.44
N LYS A 2 2.86 4.41 -17.78
CA LYS A 2 2.52 3.57 -16.67
C LYS A 2 2.56 4.35 -15.36
N ASN A 3 1.49 4.30 -14.59
CA ASN A 3 1.47 4.93 -13.27
C ASN A 3 2.18 4.04 -12.27
N THR A 4 3.09 4.61 -11.51
CA THR A 4 3.77 3.89 -10.45
C THR A 4 3.24 4.32 -9.10
N ILE A 5 3.28 3.40 -8.13
CA ILE A 5 2.79 3.67 -6.80
C ILE A 5 3.88 4.35 -5.98
N LYS A 6 3.50 5.36 -5.23
CA LYS A 6 4.41 6.03 -4.30
C LYS A 6 4.61 5.16 -3.06
N THR A 7 5.45 4.15 -3.19
CA THR A 7 5.66 3.20 -2.10
C THR A 7 6.29 3.84 -0.87
N GLU A 8 6.98 4.95 -1.04
CA GLU A 8 7.57 5.67 0.09
C GLU A 8 6.53 6.17 1.06
N ILE A 9 5.31 6.47 0.60
CA ILE A 9 4.22 6.88 1.51
C ILE A 9 3.88 5.74 2.45
N ILE A 10 3.79 4.53 1.90
CA ILE A 10 3.49 3.33 2.67
C ILE A 10 4.62 3.03 3.66
N LYS A 11 5.85 3.08 3.17
CA LYS A 11 7.02 2.82 4.01
C LYS A 11 7.11 3.81 5.17
N LYS A 12 6.87 5.08 4.87
CA LYS A 12 6.91 6.13 5.88
C LYS A 12 5.86 5.88 6.96
N TYR A 13 4.63 5.56 6.55
CA TYR A 13 3.56 5.28 7.50
C TYR A 13 3.91 4.10 8.41
N MET A 14 4.39 3.01 7.82
CA MET A 14 4.78 1.83 8.58
C MET A 14 5.90 2.14 9.57
N ASN A 15 6.88 2.93 9.13
CA ASN A 15 8.01 3.30 9.98
C ASN A 15 7.58 4.19 11.13
N GLU A 16 6.78 5.20 10.84
CA GLU A 16 6.31 6.14 11.87
C GLU A 16 5.44 5.47 12.93
N ASN A 17 4.71 4.44 12.54
CA ASN A 17 3.81 3.72 13.43
C ASN A 17 4.41 2.41 13.93
N LYS A 18 5.67 2.14 13.60
CA LYS A 18 6.39 0.92 14.00
C LYS A 18 5.62 -0.34 13.67
N LEU A 19 5.15 -0.42 12.43
CA LEU A 19 4.35 -1.55 11.96
C LEU A 19 5.19 -2.52 11.16
N SER A 20 5.02 -3.82 11.45
CA SER A 20 5.57 -4.86 10.60
C SER A 20 4.67 -5.02 9.38
N LYS A 21 5.19 -5.68 8.33
CA LYS A 21 4.38 -5.97 7.14
C LYS A 21 3.14 -6.77 7.50
N THR A 22 3.29 -7.77 8.37
CA THR A 22 2.17 -8.61 8.80
C THR A 22 1.10 -7.79 9.49
N LYS A 23 1.51 -6.93 10.41
CA LYS A 23 0.57 -6.09 11.14
C LYS A 23 -0.13 -5.09 10.20
N PHE A 24 0.62 -4.47 9.31
CA PHE A 24 0.06 -3.54 8.34
C PHE A 24 -0.97 -4.24 7.44
N CYS A 25 -0.65 -5.44 6.97
CA CYS A 25 -1.57 -6.22 6.16
C CYS A 25 -2.86 -6.52 6.89
N LYS A 26 -2.77 -6.85 8.17
CA LYS A 26 -3.97 -7.08 8.99
C LYS A 26 -4.82 -5.83 9.12
N MET A 27 -4.17 -4.68 9.30
CA MET A 27 -4.89 -3.41 9.39
C MET A 27 -5.61 -3.06 8.09
N CYS A 28 -4.98 -3.34 6.96
CA CYS A 28 -5.55 -3.07 5.64
C CYS A 28 -6.46 -4.19 5.15
N LYS A 29 -6.48 -5.33 5.85
CA LYS A 29 -7.24 -6.52 5.43
C LYS A 29 -6.82 -7.03 4.06
N ILE A 30 -5.51 -7.09 3.83
CA ILE A 30 -4.93 -7.62 2.61
C ILE A 30 -3.92 -8.70 2.98
N SER A 31 -3.56 -9.54 2.01
CA SER A 31 -2.54 -10.55 2.24
C SER A 31 -1.14 -9.96 2.11
N PRO A 32 -0.13 -10.55 2.77
CA PRO A 32 1.26 -10.11 2.59
C PRO A 32 1.71 -10.19 1.14
N SER A 33 1.21 -11.17 0.39
CA SER A 33 1.51 -11.31 -1.03
C SER A 33 1.02 -10.09 -1.81
N THR A 34 -0.19 -9.63 -1.51
CA THR A 34 -0.76 -8.45 -2.15
C THR A 34 0.06 -7.20 -1.81
N LEU A 35 0.44 -7.03 -0.55
CA LEU A 35 1.27 -5.90 -0.16
C LEU A 35 2.61 -5.92 -0.90
N ASN A 36 3.22 -7.10 -1.02
CA ASN A 36 4.48 -7.23 -1.73
C ASN A 36 4.36 -6.81 -3.19
N LYS A 37 3.28 -7.18 -3.86
CA LYS A 37 3.02 -6.76 -5.24
C LYS A 37 2.94 -5.24 -5.34
N ILE A 38 2.24 -4.61 -4.41
CA ILE A 38 2.13 -3.15 -4.38
C ILE A 38 3.49 -2.50 -4.18
N MET A 39 4.27 -3.01 -3.23
CA MET A 39 5.58 -2.44 -2.90
C MET A 39 6.60 -2.60 -4.02
N THR A 40 6.42 -3.61 -4.89
CA THR A 40 7.30 -3.82 -6.03
C THR A 40 6.73 -3.24 -7.33
N ASN A 41 5.59 -2.55 -7.24
CA ASN A 41 4.89 -1.98 -8.40
C ASN A 41 4.50 -3.04 -9.45
N ASP A 42 4.12 -4.22 -8.97
CA ASP A 42 3.60 -5.28 -9.83
C ASP A 42 2.18 -4.89 -10.29
N ASP A 43 1.94 -4.97 -11.58
CA ASP A 43 0.64 -4.58 -12.15
C ASP A 43 -0.53 -5.47 -11.71
N ASN A 44 -0.24 -6.60 -11.10
CA ASN A 44 -1.26 -7.57 -10.70
C ASN A 44 -1.74 -7.41 -9.27
N PHE A 45 -1.52 -6.25 -8.66
CA PHE A 45 -1.84 -6.07 -7.24
C PHE A 45 -3.34 -5.93 -6.94
N GLY A 46 -4.13 -5.52 -7.89
CA GLY A 46 -5.56 -5.30 -7.68
C GLY A 46 -5.86 -3.95 -7.03
N ILE A 47 -6.71 -3.15 -7.69
CA ILE A 47 -7.00 -1.78 -7.25
C ILE A 47 -7.73 -1.73 -5.89
N ILE A 48 -8.51 -2.77 -5.57
CA ILE A 48 -9.24 -2.82 -4.30
C ILE A 48 -8.27 -2.81 -3.11
N ALA A 49 -7.16 -3.55 -3.23
CA ALA A 49 -6.14 -3.57 -2.19
C ALA A 49 -5.57 -2.18 -1.96
N LEU A 50 -5.34 -1.43 -3.04
CA LEU A 50 -4.82 -0.08 -2.95
C LEU A 50 -5.80 0.86 -2.23
N PHE A 51 -7.10 0.73 -2.52
CA PHE A 51 -8.12 1.49 -1.80
C PHE A 51 -8.10 1.19 -0.31
N LYS A 52 -7.92 -0.07 0.06
CA LYS A 52 -7.85 -0.47 1.47
C LYS A 52 -6.65 0.18 2.17
N ILE A 53 -5.51 0.21 1.50
CA ILE A 53 -4.31 0.84 2.05
C ILE A 53 -4.52 2.35 2.18
N ALA A 54 -5.03 3.00 1.15
CA ALA A 54 -5.27 4.43 1.17
C ALA A 54 -6.18 4.83 2.33
N ARG A 55 -7.17 4.00 2.62
CA ARG A 55 -8.08 4.22 3.73
C ARG A 55 -7.37 4.18 5.08
N VAL A 56 -6.45 3.23 5.25
CA VAL A 56 -5.70 3.09 6.50
C VAL A 56 -4.74 4.26 6.70
N ILE A 57 -4.01 4.65 5.66
CA ILE A 57 -3.04 5.74 5.77
C ILE A 57 -3.67 7.12 5.57
N LYS A 58 -5.00 7.15 5.35
CA LYS A 58 -5.80 8.38 5.28
C LYS A 58 -5.40 9.32 4.17
N VAL A 59 -5.23 8.78 2.97
CA VAL A 59 -4.99 9.57 1.77
C VAL A 59 -5.97 9.13 0.69
N HIS A 60 -6.16 9.95 -0.32
CA HIS A 60 -6.92 9.53 -1.48
C HIS A 60 -6.11 8.56 -2.31
N VAL A 61 -6.78 7.59 -2.94
CA VAL A 61 -6.10 6.55 -3.69
C VAL A 61 -5.23 7.14 -4.82
N TYR A 62 -5.69 8.17 -5.49
CA TYR A 62 -4.89 8.75 -6.57
C TYR A 62 -3.69 9.54 -6.08
N GLN A 63 -3.62 9.86 -4.79
CA GLN A 63 -2.41 10.45 -4.20
C GLN A 63 -1.32 9.40 -4.03
N MET A 64 -1.66 8.13 -4.15
CA MET A 64 -0.71 7.03 -4.06
C MET A 64 -0.01 6.74 -5.39
N PHE A 65 -0.36 7.45 -6.45
CA PHE A 65 0.30 7.31 -7.75
C PHE A 65 1.22 8.48 -8.02
N ASN A 66 2.31 8.18 -8.70
CA ASN A 66 3.24 9.22 -9.16
C ASN A 66 2.66 10.01 -10.32
#